data_38997472f0d6516dbe3141be7a1ba9df
#
_entry.id   38997472f0d6516dbe3141be7a1ba9df
#
_cell.length_a   1.000
_cell.length_b   1.000
_cell.length_c   1.000
_cell.angle_alpha   90.00
_cell.angle_beta   90.00
_cell.angle_gamma   90.00
#
_symmetry.space_group_name_H-M   'P 1'
#
loop_
_entity.id
_entity.type
_entity.pdbx_description
1 polymer ?
#
loop_
_entity_poly.entity_id
_entity_poly.type
_entity_poly.pdbx_seq_one_letter_code
_entity_poly.pdbx_strand_id
1 'polypeptide(L)'
;EQLNVERILLTPELIKDREVEIQIFATEIISLQEKRFGPKGDMIVQRSKLIQPVQDQVLSVVKQIAEEKKYDFIFDRSSSLTMLYSAKNYDISDQVIKRINRQQRIQNRKDQIEKLKSKSKDP
;
A
#
# COMPACT_ATOMS: atom_id res chain seq x y z
N GLU A 1 -16.24 -29.71 13.64
CA GLU A 1 -17.68 -30.00 13.92
C GLU A 1 -18.12 -31.33 13.28
N GLN A 2 -17.85 -31.54 12.00
CA GLN A 2 -18.23 -32.77 11.28
C GLN A 2 -17.62 -34.03 11.91
N LEU A 3 -16.35 -33.97 12.35
CA LEU A 3 -15.69 -35.06 13.02
C LEU A 3 -16.40 -35.45 14.33
N ASN A 4 -16.88 -34.50 15.12
CA ASN A 4 -17.61 -34.75 16.35
C ASN A 4 -18.94 -35.44 16.11
N VAL A 5 -19.63 -35.15 15.01
CA VAL A 5 -20.86 -35.79 14.60
C VAL A 5 -20.62 -37.21 14.12
N GLU A 6 -19.56 -37.45 13.38
CA GLU A 6 -19.22 -38.76 12.79
C GLU A 6 -18.40 -39.66 13.70
N ARG A 7 -17.92 -39.17 14.83
CA ARG A 7 -17.00 -39.87 15.74
C ARG A 7 -17.49 -41.22 16.20
N ILE A 8 -18.80 -41.37 16.35
CA ILE A 8 -19.45 -42.64 16.78
C ILE A 8 -19.39 -43.69 15.65
N LEU A 9 -19.34 -43.28 14.40
CA LEU A 9 -19.37 -44.14 13.21
C LEU A 9 -17.96 -44.51 12.69
N LEU A 10 -16.91 -43.87 13.21
CA LEU A 10 -15.54 -44.04 12.77
C LEU A 10 -14.75 -45.00 13.68
N THR A 11 -13.84 -45.75 13.09
CA THR A 11 -12.86 -46.52 13.88
C THR A 11 -11.87 -45.59 14.57
N PRO A 12 -11.22 -46.02 15.71
CA PRO A 12 -10.22 -45.20 16.40
C PRO A 12 -9.07 -44.74 15.47
N GLU A 13 -8.67 -45.55 14.51
CA GLU A 13 -7.63 -45.21 13.53
C GLU A 13 -8.07 -44.09 12.58
N LEU A 14 -9.30 -44.15 12.07
CA LEU A 14 -9.87 -43.13 11.23
C LEU A 14 -10.11 -41.81 11.96
N ILE A 15 -10.47 -41.88 13.25
CA ILE A 15 -10.59 -40.67 14.09
C ILE A 15 -9.24 -39.99 14.22
N LYS A 16 -8.17 -40.76 14.47
CA LYS A 16 -6.81 -40.25 14.59
C LYS A 16 -6.33 -39.62 13.29
N ASP A 17 -6.57 -40.23 12.14
CA ASP A 17 -6.24 -39.70 10.84
C ASP A 17 -6.96 -38.36 10.56
N ARG A 18 -8.25 -38.25 10.93
CA ARG A 18 -9.03 -37.02 10.81
C ARG A 18 -8.51 -35.92 11.74
N GLU A 19 -8.13 -36.26 12.95
CA GLU A 19 -7.53 -35.30 13.90
C GLU A 19 -6.19 -34.74 13.40
N VAL A 20 -5.35 -35.58 12.84
CA VAL A 20 -4.08 -35.18 12.22
C VAL A 20 -4.32 -34.25 11.02
N GLU A 21 -5.29 -34.57 10.17
CA GLU A 21 -5.68 -33.75 9.02
C GLU A 21 -6.15 -32.35 9.47
N ILE A 22 -6.98 -32.28 10.52
CA ILE A 22 -7.42 -31.01 11.10
C ILE A 22 -6.24 -30.19 11.62
N GLN A 23 -5.28 -30.83 12.30
CA GLN A 23 -4.07 -30.15 12.78
C GLN A 23 -3.21 -29.61 11.65
N ILE A 24 -3.05 -30.35 10.57
CA ILE A 24 -2.33 -29.89 9.37
C ILE A 24 -2.98 -28.65 8.78
N PHE A 25 -4.29 -28.66 8.59
CA PHE A 25 -5.02 -27.50 8.09
C PHE A 25 -4.95 -26.29 9.03
N ALA A 26 -5.04 -26.50 10.35
CA ALA A 26 -4.91 -25.42 11.33
C ALA A 26 -3.52 -24.77 11.26
N THR A 27 -2.46 -25.57 11.12
CA THR A 27 -1.09 -25.08 10.97
C THR A 27 -0.90 -24.32 9.67
N GLU A 28 -1.46 -24.81 8.57
CA GLU A 28 -1.43 -24.12 7.26
C GLU A 28 -2.14 -22.76 7.31
N ILE A 29 -3.29 -22.68 7.98
CA ILE A 29 -4.02 -21.43 8.16
C ILE A 29 -3.20 -20.41 8.94
N ILE A 30 -2.59 -20.82 10.04
CA ILE A 30 -1.73 -19.92 10.85
C ILE A 30 -0.52 -19.47 10.05
N SER A 31 0.15 -20.37 9.35
CA SER A 31 1.29 -20.04 8.49
C SER A 31 0.90 -19.06 7.38
N LEU A 32 -0.26 -19.27 6.74
CA LEU A 32 -0.77 -18.38 5.70
C LEU A 32 -1.12 -17.01 6.25
N GLN A 33 -1.76 -16.93 7.42
CA GLN A 33 -2.06 -15.67 8.08
C GLN A 33 -0.79 -14.88 8.39
N GLU A 34 0.23 -15.53 8.94
CA GLU A 34 1.50 -14.89 9.27
C GLU A 34 2.24 -14.42 8.02
N LYS A 35 2.25 -15.23 6.97
CA LYS A 35 2.84 -14.88 5.68
C LYS A 35 2.16 -13.67 5.02
N ARG A 36 0.83 -13.56 5.12
CA ARG A 36 0.04 -12.50 4.49
C ARG A 36 -0.08 -11.24 5.35
N PHE A 37 -0.31 -11.40 6.63
CA PHE A 37 -0.70 -10.33 7.57
C PHE A 37 0.30 -10.09 8.70
N GLY A 38 1.36 -10.88 8.80
CA GLY A 38 2.41 -10.70 9.80
C GLY A 38 3.24 -9.41 9.58
N PRO A 39 4.10 -9.05 10.55
CA PRO A 39 4.93 -7.82 10.49
C PRO A 39 5.83 -7.73 9.25
N LYS A 40 6.24 -8.86 8.71
CA LYS A 40 7.01 -8.99 7.46
C LYS A 40 6.18 -9.64 6.34
N GLY A 41 4.85 -9.60 6.46
CA GLY A 41 3.95 -10.25 5.52
C GLY A 41 3.84 -9.53 4.18
N ASP A 42 3.35 -10.25 3.17
CA ASP A 42 3.22 -9.76 1.80
C ASP A 42 2.38 -8.48 1.69
N MET A 43 1.33 -8.36 2.52
CA MET A 43 0.46 -7.18 2.52
C MET A 43 1.20 -5.90 2.94
N ILE A 44 2.04 -5.98 3.97
CA ILE A 44 2.84 -4.83 4.46
C ILE A 44 3.91 -4.47 3.44
N VAL A 45 4.59 -5.46 2.86
CA VAL A 45 5.60 -5.26 1.82
C VAL A 45 4.98 -4.61 0.58
N GLN A 46 3.82 -5.09 0.11
CA GLN A 46 3.10 -4.50 -1.02
C GLN A 46 2.67 -3.07 -0.73
N ARG A 47 2.13 -2.81 0.46
CA ARG A 47 1.74 -1.46 0.88
C ARG A 47 2.92 -0.51 0.84
N SER A 48 4.08 -0.91 1.39
CA SER A 48 5.30 -0.10 1.35
C SER A 48 5.76 0.18 -0.08
N LYS A 49 5.73 -0.82 -0.97
CA LYS A 49 6.11 -0.66 -2.38
C LYS A 49 5.18 0.28 -3.16
N LEU A 50 3.91 0.34 -2.81
CA LEU A 50 2.93 1.23 -3.44
C LEU A 50 2.99 2.65 -2.89
N ILE A 51 3.25 2.80 -1.58
CA ILE A 51 3.26 4.11 -0.90
C ILE A 51 4.59 4.84 -1.10
N GLN A 52 5.72 4.13 -1.13
CA GLN A 52 7.04 4.74 -1.24
C GLN A 52 7.19 5.68 -2.45
N PRO A 53 6.82 5.29 -3.69
CA PRO A 53 6.89 6.21 -4.83
C PRO A 53 6.02 7.45 -4.67
N VAL A 54 4.85 7.32 -4.04
CA VAL A 54 3.94 8.45 -3.77
C VAL A 54 4.54 9.39 -2.74
N GLN A 55 5.11 8.87 -1.66
CA GLN A 55 5.80 9.68 -0.65
C GLN A 55 7.00 10.44 -1.24
N ASP A 56 7.79 9.80 -2.08
CA ASP A 56 8.93 10.43 -2.75
C ASP A 56 8.48 11.55 -3.68
N GLN A 57 7.40 11.34 -4.42
CA GLN A 57 6.81 12.37 -5.29
C GLN A 57 6.28 13.56 -4.49
N VAL A 58 5.56 13.30 -3.40
CA VAL A 58 5.05 14.34 -2.50
C VAL A 58 6.20 15.14 -1.92
N LEU A 59 7.23 14.48 -1.41
CA LEU A 59 8.41 15.14 -0.84
C LEU A 59 9.13 16.03 -1.86
N SER A 60 9.27 15.56 -3.10
CA SER A 60 9.87 16.35 -4.18
C SER A 60 9.08 17.62 -4.47
N VAL A 61 7.75 17.52 -4.58
CA VAL A 61 6.87 18.68 -4.81
C VAL A 61 6.86 19.63 -3.64
N VAL A 62 6.85 19.13 -2.41
CA VAL A 62 6.92 19.94 -1.18
C VAL A 62 8.22 20.74 -1.12
N LYS A 63 9.35 20.12 -1.46
CA LYS A 63 10.64 20.82 -1.55
C LYS A 63 10.61 21.95 -2.59
N GLN A 64 10.05 21.70 -3.75
CA GLN A 64 9.90 22.75 -4.78
C GLN A 64 9.07 23.95 -4.30
N ILE A 65 7.97 23.69 -3.63
CA ILE A 65 7.11 24.75 -3.07
C ILE A 65 7.84 25.51 -1.96
N ALA A 66 8.55 24.81 -1.09
CA ALA A 66 9.33 25.42 -0.02
C ALA A 66 10.41 26.37 -0.56
N GLU A 67 11.12 25.96 -1.60
CA GLU A 67 12.15 26.78 -2.27
C GLU A 67 11.53 28.00 -2.96
N GLU A 68 10.45 27.83 -3.70
CA GLU A 68 9.76 28.92 -4.42
C GLU A 68 9.19 29.97 -3.47
N LYS A 69 8.58 29.54 -2.37
CA LYS A 69 7.94 30.43 -1.39
C LYS A 69 8.82 30.79 -0.22
N LYS A 70 10.06 30.30 -0.17
CA LYS A 70 11.04 30.53 0.89
C LYS A 70 10.52 30.16 2.29
N TYR A 71 9.87 28.98 2.36
CA TYR A 71 9.50 28.40 3.66
C TYR A 71 10.70 27.77 4.34
N ASP A 72 10.85 28.03 5.60
CA ASP A 72 11.92 27.41 6.41
C ASP A 72 11.53 26.01 6.88
N PHE A 73 10.23 25.80 7.17
CA PHE A 73 9.70 24.53 7.67
C PHE A 73 8.36 24.20 7.04
N ILE A 74 8.15 22.92 6.75
CA ILE A 74 6.85 22.37 6.36
C ILE A 74 6.59 21.15 7.24
N PHE A 75 5.43 21.12 7.91
CA PHE A 75 5.05 20.05 8.82
C PHE A 75 3.99 19.14 8.17
N ASP A 76 4.20 17.84 8.33
CA ASP A 76 3.21 16.83 7.94
C ASP A 76 2.24 16.56 9.10
N ARG A 77 0.99 16.95 8.90
CA ARG A 77 -0.07 16.76 9.90
C ARG A 77 -0.50 15.30 10.07
N SER A 78 -0.23 14.44 9.07
CA SER A 78 -0.55 13.01 9.11
C SER A 78 0.43 12.21 9.98
N SER A 79 1.57 12.79 10.34
CA SER A 79 2.56 12.16 11.19
C SER A 79 2.19 12.24 12.68
N SER A 80 2.96 11.57 13.53
CA SER A 80 2.78 11.57 14.99
C SER A 80 3.03 12.93 15.66
N LEU A 81 3.32 13.96 14.90
CA LEU A 81 3.51 15.31 15.41
C LEU A 81 2.19 15.88 15.90
N THR A 82 2.12 16.23 17.18
CA THR A 82 0.93 16.85 17.76
C THR A 82 0.90 18.33 17.45
N MET A 83 -0.04 18.73 16.59
CA MET A 83 -0.29 20.13 16.27
C MET A 83 -1.61 20.57 16.93
N LEU A 84 -1.54 21.49 17.88
CA LEU A 84 -2.72 21.94 18.62
C LEU A 84 -3.59 22.90 17.80
N TYR A 85 -2.99 23.70 16.94
CA TYR A 85 -3.69 24.65 16.10
C TYR A 85 -2.90 24.97 14.83
N SER A 86 -3.60 25.11 13.71
CA SER A 86 -3.06 25.69 12.49
C SER A 86 -4.15 26.47 11.74
N ALA A 87 -3.84 27.67 11.28
CA ALA A 87 -4.75 28.44 10.48
C ALA A 87 -4.82 27.90 9.04
N LYS A 88 -5.99 27.98 8.40
CA LYS A 88 -6.20 27.44 7.03
C LYS A 88 -5.30 28.09 5.97
N ASN A 89 -4.91 29.34 6.15
CA ASN A 89 -4.03 30.06 5.23
C ASN A 89 -2.59 29.49 5.19
N TYR A 90 -2.21 28.71 6.19
CA TYR A 90 -0.91 28.01 6.24
C TYR A 90 -0.97 26.58 5.68
N ASP A 91 -2.16 26.07 5.37
CA ASP A 91 -2.33 24.75 4.76
C ASP A 91 -2.02 24.82 3.27
N ILE A 92 -0.96 24.11 2.85
CA ILE A 92 -0.53 24.04 1.45
C ILE A 92 -0.93 22.71 0.77
N SER A 93 -1.73 21.89 1.40
CA SER A 93 -2.12 20.56 0.89
C SER A 93 -2.72 20.63 -0.51
N ASP A 94 -3.64 21.55 -0.75
CA ASP A 94 -4.26 21.76 -2.07
C ASP A 94 -3.26 22.17 -3.14
N GLN A 95 -2.28 22.98 -2.78
CA GLN A 95 -1.22 23.41 -3.70
C GLN A 95 -0.35 22.23 -4.10
N VAL A 96 -0.01 21.37 -3.15
CA VAL A 96 0.76 20.13 -3.40
C VAL A 96 -0.02 19.22 -4.34
N ILE A 97 -1.29 18.95 -4.06
CA ILE A 97 -2.14 18.07 -4.87
C ILE A 97 -2.29 18.61 -6.30
N LYS A 98 -2.57 19.91 -6.46
CA LYS A 98 -2.69 20.54 -7.78
C LYS A 98 -1.40 20.44 -8.58
N ARG A 99 -0.26 20.62 -7.95
CA ARG A 99 1.04 20.53 -8.62
C ARG A 99 1.36 19.10 -9.04
N ILE A 100 1.13 18.12 -8.20
CA ILE A 100 1.28 16.71 -8.53
C ILE A 100 0.40 16.31 -9.71
N ASN A 101 -0.88 16.67 -9.68
CA ASN A 101 -1.82 16.38 -10.76
C ASN A 101 -1.40 17.04 -12.08
N ARG A 102 -0.89 18.28 -12.02
CA ARG A 102 -0.38 18.98 -13.21
C ARG A 102 0.83 18.28 -13.80
N GLN A 103 1.80 17.88 -12.98
CA GLN A 103 2.99 17.14 -13.41
C GLN A 103 2.60 15.83 -14.07
N GLN A 104 1.67 15.11 -13.47
CA GLN A 104 1.19 13.84 -14.01
C GLN A 104 0.48 13.99 -15.36
N ARG A 105 -0.33 15.04 -15.53
CA ARG A 105 -0.96 15.35 -16.83
C ARG A 105 0.07 15.65 -17.91
N ILE A 106 1.11 16.39 -17.56
CA ILE A 106 2.19 16.73 -18.50
C ILE A 106 2.94 15.46 -18.89
N GLN A 107 3.26 14.59 -17.93
CA GLN A 107 3.93 13.33 -18.20
C GLN A 107 3.10 12.41 -19.10
N ASN A 108 1.83 12.24 -18.77
CA ASN A 108 0.91 11.41 -19.57
C ASN A 108 0.80 11.90 -21.04
N ARG A 109 0.79 13.24 -21.24
CA ARG A 109 0.80 13.81 -22.60
C ARG A 109 2.10 13.50 -23.35
N LYS A 110 3.24 13.61 -22.68
CA LYS A 110 4.53 13.28 -23.29
C LYS A 110 4.56 11.81 -23.71
N ASP A 111 4.12 10.92 -22.83
CA ASP A 111 4.09 9.48 -23.10
C ASP A 111 3.14 9.14 -24.28
N GLN A 112 2.01 9.82 -24.39
CA GLN A 112 1.11 9.65 -25.53
C GLN A 112 1.74 10.13 -26.85
N ILE A 113 2.40 11.28 -26.83
CA ILE A 113 3.09 11.81 -28.02
C ILE A 113 4.21 10.88 -28.45
N GLU A 114 4.96 10.34 -27.51
CA GLU A 114 6.05 9.41 -27.80
C GLU A 114 5.53 8.10 -28.42
N LYS A 115 4.43 7.55 -27.86
CA LYS A 115 3.75 6.38 -28.41
C LYS A 115 3.22 6.61 -29.84
N LEU A 116 2.71 7.81 -30.14
CA LEU A 116 2.26 8.17 -31.48
C LEU A 116 3.42 8.28 -32.46
N LYS A 117 4.53 8.89 -32.02
CA LYS A 117 5.75 8.99 -32.83
C LYS A 117 6.40 7.66 -33.13
N SER A 118 6.37 6.72 -32.16
CA SER A 118 6.89 5.37 -32.37
C SER A 118 6.06 4.61 -33.41
N LYS A 119 4.72 4.72 -33.34
CA LYS A 119 3.79 4.09 -34.30
C LYS A 119 3.90 4.67 -35.73
N SER A 120 4.29 5.92 -35.88
CA SER A 120 4.46 6.55 -37.18
C SER A 120 5.82 6.25 -37.86
N LYS A 121 6.74 5.62 -37.14
CA LYS A 121 8.07 5.22 -37.63
C LYS A 121 8.14 3.78 -38.12
N ASP A 122 7.14 2.95 -37.79
CA ASP A 122 7.03 1.61 -38.39
C ASP A 122 6.37 1.74 -39.78
N PRO A 123 7.06 1.26 -40.82
CA PRO A 123 6.56 1.32 -42.19
C PRO A 123 5.36 0.37 -42.40
#